data_534099ad954b2dce9e2161bd13537fc1
#
_entry.id   534099ad954b2dce9e2161bd13537fc1
#
_cell.length_a   1.000
_cell.length_b   1.000
_cell.length_c   1.000
_cell.angle_alpha   90.00
_cell.angle_beta   90.00
_cell.angle_gamma   90.00
#
_symmetry.space_group_name_H-M   'P 1'
#
loop_
_entity.id
_entity.type
_entity.pdbx_description
1 polymer ?
#
loop_
_entity_poly.entity_id
_entity_poly.type
_entity_poly.pdbx_seq_one_letter_code
_entity_poly.pdbx_strand_id
1 'polypeptide(L)'
;ISRHPQRPHTSDYIENIFSDFDELHGDRQFGDDPSIIGGLAKIDDIPVMIIGHEKGKGTEEKVRRNFGMPQPEGYRKAKRLMKMAEQFEIPIITFVDTSGAYPGIEGEERGQSEAIASNLALMSQLNTRIIIVVTGEGGSGGALALGVGDHVSMLEHAIYSVASPEACASIVWRSSEKAEEAAEAMKLTAKDLIKLNIIDEIIEEPTGGAHRNYKTISQNVRQSLLLLSLIH
;
A
#
# COMPACT_ATOMS: atom_id res chain seq x y z
N ILE A 1 -7.43 -14.55 -4.21
CA ILE A 1 -6.00 -14.66 -3.83
C ILE A 1 -5.50 -13.35 -3.18
N SER A 2 -5.85 -12.16 -3.70
CA SER A 2 -5.45 -10.85 -3.14
C SER A 2 -5.78 -10.69 -1.64
N ARG A 3 -6.91 -11.24 -1.20
CA ARG A 3 -7.42 -11.20 0.19
C ARG A 3 -7.07 -12.45 1.01
N HIS A 4 -6.15 -13.30 0.54
CA HIS A 4 -5.83 -14.53 1.24
C HIS A 4 -5.24 -14.23 2.64
N PRO A 5 -5.75 -14.83 3.74
CA PRO A 5 -5.36 -14.46 5.11
C PRO A 5 -3.90 -14.75 5.47
N GLN A 6 -3.23 -15.58 4.69
CA GLN A 6 -1.80 -15.89 4.83
C GLN A 6 -0.95 -15.17 3.76
N ARG A 7 -1.47 -14.14 3.09
CA ARG A 7 -0.67 -13.33 2.20
C ARG A 7 0.36 -12.53 3.01
N PRO A 8 1.62 -12.37 2.53
CA PRO A 8 2.61 -11.56 3.23
C PRO A 8 2.10 -10.13 3.41
N HIS A 9 2.33 -9.57 4.59
CA HIS A 9 2.03 -8.17 4.91
C HIS A 9 3.30 -7.30 4.79
N THR A 10 3.15 -6.00 4.97
CA THR A 10 4.29 -5.06 4.88
C THR A 10 5.43 -5.44 5.83
N SER A 11 5.13 -5.86 7.06
CA SER A 11 6.13 -6.33 8.02
C SER A 11 6.92 -7.53 7.53
N ASP A 12 6.30 -8.47 6.80
CA ASP A 12 7.00 -9.62 6.22
C ASP A 12 7.97 -9.19 5.11
N TYR A 13 7.58 -8.23 4.27
CA TYR A 13 8.48 -7.68 3.24
C TYR A 13 9.63 -6.90 3.87
N ILE A 14 9.38 -6.13 4.92
CA ILE A 14 10.42 -5.42 5.66
C ILE A 14 11.45 -6.41 6.19
N GLU A 15 11.02 -7.45 6.89
CA GLU A 15 11.89 -8.46 7.50
C GLU A 15 12.72 -9.25 6.46
N ASN A 16 12.16 -9.54 5.28
CA ASN A 16 12.79 -10.41 4.28
C ASN A 16 13.62 -9.66 3.23
N ILE A 17 13.43 -8.35 3.07
CA ILE A 17 14.06 -7.57 1.99
C ILE A 17 15.08 -6.57 2.52
N PHE A 18 14.82 -5.96 3.68
CA PHE A 18 15.55 -4.82 4.18
C PHE A 18 16.35 -5.15 5.44
N SER A 19 17.36 -4.33 5.73
CA SER A 19 18.12 -4.36 6.98
C SER A 19 17.97 -3.03 7.73
N ASP A 20 18.36 -3.05 9.01
CA ASP A 20 18.42 -1.85 9.87
C ASP A 20 17.08 -1.06 9.90
N PHE A 21 15.95 -1.76 9.93
CA PHE A 21 14.65 -1.09 9.99
C PHE A 21 14.43 -0.44 11.36
N ASP A 22 14.24 0.87 11.36
CA ASP A 22 13.92 1.70 12.53
C ASP A 22 12.53 2.33 12.34
N GLU A 23 11.51 1.81 13.04
CA GLU A 23 10.13 2.26 12.91
C GLU A 23 9.91 3.62 13.57
N LEU A 24 9.28 4.54 12.85
CA LEU A 24 9.00 5.91 13.26
C LEU A 24 7.52 6.16 13.50
N HIS A 25 7.12 6.18 14.75
CA HIS A 25 5.74 6.29 15.19
C HIS A 25 5.18 7.72 15.24
N GLY A 26 3.84 7.81 15.11
CA GLY A 26 3.04 9.00 15.41
C GLY A 26 3.04 10.08 14.33
N ASP A 27 1.93 10.82 14.30
CA ASP A 27 1.69 11.89 13.32
C ASP A 27 2.18 13.28 13.79
N ARG A 28 2.58 13.42 15.05
CA ARG A 28 2.97 14.70 15.71
C ARG A 28 1.81 15.70 15.85
N GLN A 29 0.57 15.21 15.79
CA GLN A 29 -0.64 16.03 15.96
C GLN A 29 -1.64 15.40 16.94
N PHE A 30 -2.08 14.17 16.66
CA PHE A 30 -3.10 13.48 17.44
C PHE A 30 -2.56 12.18 18.09
N GLY A 31 -1.93 11.31 17.29
CA GLY A 31 -1.52 10.01 17.82
C GLY A 31 -0.74 9.17 16.83
N ASP A 32 -0.69 7.87 17.09
CA ASP A 32 -0.17 6.87 16.19
C ASP A 32 -1.29 5.96 15.68
N ASP A 33 -1.17 5.54 14.43
CA ASP A 33 -2.04 4.54 13.84
C ASP A 33 -1.20 3.33 13.39
N PRO A 34 -1.37 2.17 14.04
CA PRO A 34 -0.60 0.97 13.73
C PRO A 34 -1.01 0.30 12.41
N SER A 35 -2.07 0.76 11.74
CA SER A 35 -2.43 0.30 10.40
C SER A 35 -1.49 0.81 9.30
N ILE A 36 -0.67 1.82 9.59
CA ILE A 36 0.48 2.24 8.80
C ILE A 36 1.76 1.93 9.58
N ILE A 37 2.65 1.17 8.98
CA ILE A 37 4.01 0.98 9.45
C ILE A 37 4.96 1.80 8.56
N GLY A 38 5.95 2.47 9.15
CA GLY A 38 6.90 3.23 8.37
C GLY A 38 8.13 3.62 9.15
N GLY A 39 9.25 3.74 8.46
CA GLY A 39 10.54 4.03 9.07
C GLY A 39 11.69 3.99 8.09
N LEU A 40 12.88 4.19 8.62
CA LEU A 40 14.13 4.11 7.89
C LEU A 40 14.59 2.66 7.78
N ALA A 41 15.17 2.29 6.65
CA ALA A 41 15.78 0.97 6.45
C ALA A 41 16.90 1.06 5.41
N LYS A 42 17.52 -0.08 5.11
CA LYS A 42 18.44 -0.21 4.00
C LYS A 42 18.03 -1.36 3.09
N ILE A 43 18.14 -1.14 1.79
CA ILE A 43 18.13 -2.22 0.79
C ILE A 43 19.55 -2.29 0.21
N ASP A 44 20.25 -3.42 0.43
CA ASP A 44 21.71 -3.47 0.38
C ASP A 44 22.29 -2.30 1.23
N ASP A 45 23.15 -1.49 0.79
CA ASP A 45 23.69 -0.36 1.56
C ASP A 45 22.95 0.97 1.28
N ILE A 46 21.87 0.94 0.51
CA ILE A 46 21.12 2.13 0.10
C ILE A 46 20.06 2.45 1.16
N PRO A 47 20.13 3.63 1.80
CA PRO A 47 19.10 4.07 2.73
C PRO A 47 17.79 4.35 2.00
N VAL A 48 16.67 3.92 2.60
CA VAL A 48 15.31 4.10 2.05
C VAL A 48 14.34 4.46 3.16
N MET A 49 13.29 5.19 2.81
CA MET A 49 12.10 5.35 3.65
C MET A 49 11.04 4.35 3.24
N ILE A 50 10.62 3.49 4.15
CA ILE A 50 9.56 2.53 3.92
C ILE A 50 8.28 3.03 4.57
N ILE A 51 7.15 2.93 3.86
CA ILE A 51 5.83 3.25 4.38
C ILE A 51 4.84 2.22 3.81
N GLY A 52 4.01 1.60 4.64
CA GLY A 52 3.07 0.62 4.09
C GLY A 52 1.88 0.34 4.99
N HIS A 53 0.82 -0.20 4.38
CA HIS A 53 -0.34 -0.69 5.11
C HIS A 53 -0.02 -2.00 5.83
N GLU A 54 -0.48 -2.12 7.06
CA GLU A 54 -0.28 -3.32 7.87
C GLU A 54 -1.61 -3.84 8.41
N LYS A 55 -2.00 -5.02 7.95
CA LYS A 55 -3.27 -5.66 8.35
C LYS A 55 -3.17 -6.43 9.67
N GLY A 56 -1.98 -6.85 10.04
CA GLY A 56 -1.73 -7.69 11.20
C GLY A 56 -2.09 -9.17 11.01
N LYS A 57 -1.48 -10.01 11.85
CA LYS A 57 -1.69 -11.46 11.87
C LYS A 57 -2.54 -11.86 13.08
N GLY A 58 -3.49 -12.77 12.85
CA GLY A 58 -4.44 -13.16 13.90
C GLY A 58 -5.48 -12.08 14.20
N THR A 59 -6.45 -12.42 15.05
CA THR A 59 -7.62 -11.56 15.29
C THR A 59 -7.27 -10.31 16.08
N GLU A 60 -6.47 -10.43 17.12
CA GLU A 60 -6.10 -9.33 18.00
C GLU A 60 -5.32 -8.23 17.25
N GLU A 61 -4.30 -8.62 16.49
CA GLU A 61 -3.53 -7.65 15.70
C GLU A 61 -4.36 -7.00 14.60
N LYS A 62 -5.22 -7.77 13.92
CA LYS A 62 -6.12 -7.22 12.91
C LYS A 62 -7.05 -6.16 13.47
N VAL A 63 -7.62 -6.40 14.65
CA VAL A 63 -8.46 -5.41 15.33
C VAL A 63 -7.64 -4.17 15.70
N ARG A 64 -6.46 -4.35 16.31
CA ARG A 64 -5.56 -3.24 16.68
C ARG A 64 -5.15 -2.38 15.48
N ARG A 65 -5.01 -2.99 14.30
CA ARG A 65 -4.59 -2.33 13.05
C ARG A 65 -5.78 -1.96 12.13
N ASN A 66 -7.00 -1.92 12.67
CA ASN A 66 -8.22 -1.65 11.91
C ASN A 66 -8.31 -2.45 10.59
N PHE A 67 -7.85 -3.71 10.59
CA PHE A 67 -7.79 -4.57 9.40
C PHE A 67 -7.01 -3.95 8.22
N GLY A 68 -6.05 -3.09 8.50
CA GLY A 68 -5.27 -2.35 7.51
C GLY A 68 -6.02 -1.18 6.88
N MET A 69 -7.06 -0.68 7.54
CA MET A 69 -7.78 0.55 7.14
C MET A 69 -7.28 1.74 7.96
N PRO A 70 -6.44 2.62 7.40
CA PRO A 70 -5.84 3.70 8.17
C PRO A 70 -6.84 4.77 8.57
N GLN A 71 -6.61 5.30 9.77
CA GLN A 71 -7.21 6.51 10.29
C GLN A 71 -6.40 7.75 9.83
N PRO A 72 -6.92 8.99 10.04
CA PRO A 72 -6.23 10.22 9.60
C PRO A 72 -4.78 10.33 10.10
N GLU A 73 -4.52 9.92 11.32
CA GLU A 73 -3.19 9.93 11.93
C GLU A 73 -2.20 8.98 11.23
N GLY A 74 -2.66 7.89 10.65
CA GLY A 74 -1.83 7.02 9.82
C GLY A 74 -1.36 7.72 8.54
N TYR A 75 -2.27 8.41 7.84
CA TYR A 75 -1.91 9.18 6.65
C TYR A 75 -1.04 10.40 6.97
N ARG A 76 -1.30 11.09 8.11
CA ARG A 76 -0.43 12.18 8.57
C ARG A 76 0.95 11.69 8.97
N LYS A 77 1.06 10.50 9.59
CA LYS A 77 2.35 9.83 9.84
C LYS A 77 3.09 9.58 8.51
N ALA A 78 2.42 8.98 7.53
CA ALA A 78 2.99 8.77 6.21
C ALA A 78 3.48 10.09 5.58
N LYS A 79 2.66 11.16 5.61
CA LYS A 79 3.04 12.50 5.15
C LYS A 79 4.30 13.03 5.81
N ARG A 80 4.42 12.86 7.12
CA ARG A 80 5.60 13.27 7.87
C ARG A 80 6.85 12.52 7.43
N LEU A 81 6.73 11.20 7.23
CA LEU A 81 7.85 10.36 6.78
C LEU A 81 8.28 10.69 5.36
N MET A 82 7.33 10.95 4.46
CA MET A 82 7.62 11.37 3.08
C MET A 82 8.39 12.70 3.04
N LYS A 83 8.00 13.69 3.84
CA LYS A 83 8.73 14.95 3.98
C LYS A 83 10.13 14.76 4.55
N MET A 84 10.28 13.85 5.50
CA MET A 84 11.58 13.50 6.06
C MET A 84 12.47 12.85 5.00
N ALA A 85 11.94 11.94 4.19
CA ALA A 85 12.66 11.29 3.10
C ALA A 85 13.19 12.33 2.08
N GLU A 86 12.34 13.28 1.67
CA GLU A 86 12.75 14.38 0.78
C GLU A 86 13.87 15.23 1.40
N GLN A 87 13.74 15.59 2.69
CA GLN A 87 14.74 16.39 3.39
C GLN A 87 16.13 15.73 3.43
N PHE A 88 16.17 14.40 3.50
CA PHE A 88 17.41 13.63 3.52
C PHE A 88 17.79 13.05 2.15
N GLU A 89 17.06 13.39 1.10
CA GLU A 89 17.29 12.93 -0.29
C GLU A 89 17.33 11.41 -0.43
N ILE A 90 16.51 10.70 0.34
CA ILE A 90 16.39 9.24 0.29
C ILE A 90 15.11 8.82 -0.43
N PRO A 91 15.16 7.73 -1.23
CA PRO A 91 13.97 7.25 -1.93
C PRO A 91 12.92 6.69 -0.98
N ILE A 92 11.67 6.78 -1.41
CA ILE A 92 10.50 6.28 -0.70
C ILE A 92 10.01 5.00 -1.38
N ILE A 93 9.77 3.97 -0.59
CA ILE A 93 9.14 2.73 -1.04
C ILE A 93 7.82 2.60 -0.28
N THR A 94 6.70 2.52 -1.01
CA THR A 94 5.39 2.30 -0.39
C THR A 94 4.86 0.90 -0.67
N PHE A 95 4.31 0.24 0.35
CA PHE A 95 3.61 -1.03 0.24
C PHE A 95 2.11 -0.81 0.42
N VAL A 96 1.32 -1.14 -0.60
CA VAL A 96 -0.13 -0.92 -0.61
C VAL A 96 -0.86 -2.24 -0.41
N ASP A 97 -1.53 -2.38 0.74
CA ASP A 97 -2.44 -3.49 1.04
C ASP A 97 -3.55 -3.06 2.01
N THR A 98 -4.57 -2.42 1.49
CA THR A 98 -5.74 -1.95 2.25
C THR A 98 -7.01 -2.13 1.45
N SER A 99 -8.11 -2.44 2.12
CA SER A 99 -9.46 -2.42 1.52
C SER A 99 -10.00 -0.98 1.34
N GLY A 100 -9.38 0.00 2.00
CA GLY A 100 -9.76 1.41 1.97
C GLY A 100 -9.36 2.15 3.24
N ALA A 101 -9.68 3.42 3.31
CA ALA A 101 -9.54 4.22 4.53
C ALA A 101 -10.57 3.80 5.59
N TYR A 102 -10.27 4.03 6.88
CA TYR A 102 -11.21 3.78 7.97
C TYR A 102 -12.48 4.62 7.80
N PRO A 103 -13.68 3.98 7.74
CA PRO A 103 -14.92 4.66 7.40
C PRO A 103 -15.70 5.18 8.62
N GLY A 104 -15.15 5.08 9.83
CA GLY A 104 -15.82 5.46 11.06
C GLY A 104 -15.94 6.98 11.26
N ILE A 105 -16.90 7.39 12.08
CA ILE A 105 -17.18 8.80 12.41
C ILE A 105 -15.92 9.48 12.97
N GLU A 106 -15.17 8.80 13.81
CA GLU A 106 -13.94 9.32 14.42
C GLU A 106 -12.88 9.66 13.37
N GLY A 107 -12.83 8.90 12.26
CA GLY A 107 -11.97 9.21 11.13
C GLY A 107 -12.39 10.51 10.44
N GLU A 108 -13.68 10.68 10.20
CA GLU A 108 -14.20 11.89 9.58
C GLU A 108 -14.00 13.14 10.48
N GLU A 109 -14.31 13.05 11.76
CA GLU A 109 -14.11 14.12 12.75
C GLU A 109 -12.65 14.59 12.82
N ARG A 110 -11.68 13.69 12.61
CA ARG A 110 -10.25 13.98 12.62
C ARG A 110 -9.67 14.26 11.24
N GLY A 111 -10.51 14.44 10.20
CA GLY A 111 -10.13 14.92 8.89
C GLY A 111 -9.58 13.86 7.95
N GLN A 112 -10.26 12.71 7.82
CA GLN A 112 -9.87 11.60 6.93
C GLN A 112 -9.63 12.05 5.48
N SER A 113 -10.59 12.78 4.93
CA SER A 113 -10.51 13.26 3.53
C SER A 113 -9.35 14.23 3.32
N GLU A 114 -9.11 15.13 4.28
CA GLU A 114 -8.00 16.09 4.23
C GLU A 114 -6.65 15.35 4.32
N ALA A 115 -6.52 14.39 5.23
CA ALA A 115 -5.30 13.61 5.39
C ALA A 115 -4.92 12.84 4.11
N ILE A 116 -5.91 12.24 3.44
CA ILE A 116 -5.73 11.57 2.15
C ILE A 116 -5.35 12.58 1.05
N ALA A 117 -6.15 13.64 0.89
CA ALA A 117 -5.93 14.63 -0.18
C ALA A 117 -4.58 15.34 -0.04
N SER A 118 -4.16 15.63 1.19
CA SER A 118 -2.86 16.27 1.42
C SER A 118 -1.67 15.34 1.13
N ASN A 119 -1.83 14.02 1.27
CA ASN A 119 -0.83 13.06 0.82
C ASN A 119 -0.71 13.04 -0.70
N LEU A 120 -1.84 12.99 -1.42
CA LEU A 120 -1.84 13.06 -2.88
C LEU A 120 -1.13 14.31 -3.39
N ALA A 121 -1.48 15.48 -2.83
CA ALA A 121 -0.84 16.74 -3.19
C ALA A 121 0.66 16.75 -2.87
N LEU A 122 1.06 16.19 -1.73
CA LEU A 122 2.47 16.10 -1.37
C LEU A 122 3.24 15.18 -2.33
N MET A 123 2.77 13.94 -2.52
CA MET A 123 3.45 12.93 -3.35
C MET A 123 3.65 13.41 -4.79
N SER A 124 2.72 14.21 -5.34
CA SER A 124 2.86 14.79 -6.68
C SER A 124 3.91 15.90 -6.80
N GLN A 125 4.50 16.36 -5.68
CA GLN A 125 5.44 17.49 -5.63
C GLN A 125 6.81 17.15 -5.02
N LEU A 126 6.94 15.95 -4.43
CA LEU A 126 8.19 15.51 -3.81
C LEU A 126 9.33 15.42 -4.83
N ASN A 127 10.49 15.97 -4.46
CA ASN A 127 11.72 15.89 -5.25
C ASN A 127 12.56 14.66 -4.87
N THR A 128 11.95 13.59 -4.44
CA THR A 128 12.61 12.31 -4.21
C THR A 128 11.82 11.19 -4.89
N ARG A 129 12.51 10.13 -5.26
CA ARG A 129 11.89 9.00 -5.97
C ARG A 129 10.90 8.26 -5.08
N ILE A 130 9.72 7.96 -5.62
CA ILE A 130 8.67 7.18 -4.96
C ILE A 130 8.37 5.93 -5.78
N ILE A 131 8.63 4.76 -5.20
CA ILE A 131 8.33 3.45 -5.79
C ILE A 131 7.19 2.83 -5.00
N ILE A 132 6.15 2.41 -5.71
CA ILE A 132 4.94 1.83 -5.12
C ILE A 132 4.88 0.36 -5.45
N VAL A 133 4.57 -0.48 -4.45
CA VAL A 133 4.34 -1.91 -4.62
C VAL A 133 2.95 -2.26 -4.08
N VAL A 134 2.01 -2.58 -4.98
CA VAL A 134 0.68 -3.08 -4.58
C VAL A 134 0.78 -4.57 -4.28
N THR A 135 0.76 -4.93 -2.99
CA THR A 135 1.03 -6.30 -2.55
C THR A 135 -0.21 -7.17 -2.31
N GLY A 136 -1.38 -6.55 -2.15
CA GLY A 136 -2.63 -7.26 -1.91
C GLY A 136 -3.83 -6.53 -2.46
N GLU A 137 -4.51 -5.76 -1.63
CA GLU A 137 -5.62 -4.90 -2.05
C GLU A 137 -5.19 -3.44 -2.16
N GLY A 138 -5.40 -2.83 -3.30
CA GLY A 138 -5.30 -1.38 -3.47
C GLY A 138 -6.69 -0.76 -3.47
N GLY A 139 -7.28 -0.53 -2.30
CA GLY A 139 -8.67 -0.08 -2.17
C GLY A 139 -8.82 1.44 -2.06
N SER A 140 -9.51 2.04 -3.05
CA SER A 140 -10.05 3.40 -2.97
C SER A 140 -9.01 4.49 -2.58
N GLY A 141 -9.48 5.58 -1.96
CA GLY A 141 -8.64 6.68 -1.46
C GLY A 141 -7.61 6.25 -0.42
N GLY A 142 -7.89 5.17 0.34
CA GLY A 142 -6.93 4.60 1.29
C GLY A 142 -5.65 4.13 0.64
N ALA A 143 -5.76 3.39 -0.45
CA ALA A 143 -4.62 2.96 -1.24
C ALA A 143 -3.96 4.14 -1.96
N LEU A 144 -4.77 5.04 -2.53
CA LEU A 144 -4.29 6.16 -3.32
C LEU A 144 -3.43 7.14 -2.48
N ALA A 145 -3.73 7.28 -1.18
CA ALA A 145 -2.96 8.10 -0.25
C ALA A 145 -1.49 7.67 -0.07
N LEU A 146 -1.13 6.46 -0.53
CA LEU A 146 0.25 5.95 -0.63
C LEU A 146 0.61 5.53 -2.07
N GLY A 147 -0.27 5.82 -3.05
CA GLY A 147 -0.25 5.24 -4.39
C GLY A 147 0.09 6.21 -5.52
N VAL A 148 0.63 7.39 -5.23
CA VAL A 148 1.12 8.36 -6.24
C VAL A 148 2.64 8.36 -6.25
N GLY A 149 3.26 8.05 -7.38
CA GLY A 149 4.73 7.98 -7.45
C GLY A 149 5.27 7.84 -8.85
N ASP A 150 6.57 7.64 -8.95
CA ASP A 150 7.31 7.57 -10.21
C ASP A 150 7.21 6.22 -10.89
N HIS A 151 6.97 5.16 -10.11
CA HIS A 151 6.83 3.80 -10.60
C HIS A 151 5.86 2.99 -9.74
N VAL A 152 4.94 2.29 -10.38
CA VAL A 152 3.94 1.44 -9.71
C VAL A 152 4.10 0.00 -10.14
N SER A 153 4.67 -0.81 -9.26
CA SER A 153 4.71 -2.27 -9.41
C SER A 153 3.50 -2.90 -8.69
N MET A 154 3.00 -4.00 -9.22
CA MET A 154 1.87 -4.71 -8.63
C MET A 154 2.11 -6.22 -8.67
N LEU A 155 1.83 -6.91 -7.57
CA LEU A 155 1.91 -8.38 -7.56
C LEU A 155 0.84 -8.98 -8.46
N GLU A 156 1.16 -10.09 -9.13
CA GLU A 156 0.33 -10.73 -10.16
C GLU A 156 -1.12 -10.96 -9.75
N HIS A 157 -1.34 -11.34 -8.49
CA HIS A 157 -2.68 -11.63 -7.95
C HIS A 157 -3.21 -10.56 -6.99
N ALA A 158 -2.57 -9.39 -6.94
CA ALA A 158 -3.11 -8.23 -6.25
C ALA A 158 -4.28 -7.62 -7.06
N ILE A 159 -5.03 -6.74 -6.43
CA ILE A 159 -6.09 -5.95 -7.08
C ILE A 159 -5.90 -4.46 -6.74
N TYR A 160 -6.27 -3.58 -7.66
CA TYR A 160 -6.24 -2.14 -7.43
C TYR A 160 -7.47 -1.50 -8.05
N SER A 161 -8.30 -0.82 -7.24
CA SER A 161 -9.60 -0.32 -7.67
C SER A 161 -10.13 0.82 -6.81
N VAL A 162 -11.03 1.61 -7.37
CA VAL A 162 -11.69 2.74 -6.69
C VAL A 162 -12.68 2.31 -5.61
N ALA A 163 -13.20 1.08 -5.68
CA ALA A 163 -14.16 0.52 -4.75
C ALA A 163 -14.08 -1.02 -4.78
N SER A 164 -14.69 -1.71 -3.82
CA SER A 164 -14.89 -3.15 -3.94
C SER A 164 -15.90 -3.49 -5.04
N PRO A 165 -15.83 -4.67 -5.68
CA PRO A 165 -16.85 -5.10 -6.63
C PRO A 165 -18.26 -5.08 -6.07
N GLU A 166 -18.43 -5.46 -4.79
CA GLU A 166 -19.71 -5.44 -4.09
C GLU A 166 -20.26 -4.01 -3.93
N ALA A 167 -19.38 -3.06 -3.56
CA ALA A 167 -19.75 -1.64 -3.46
C ALA A 167 -20.08 -1.06 -4.84
N CYS A 168 -19.29 -1.35 -5.86
CA CYS A 168 -19.56 -0.92 -7.23
C CYS A 168 -20.90 -1.47 -7.74
N ALA A 169 -21.17 -2.75 -7.55
CA ALA A 169 -22.42 -3.37 -7.92
C ALA A 169 -23.62 -2.71 -7.22
N SER A 170 -23.49 -2.42 -5.94
CA SER A 170 -24.53 -1.75 -5.16
C SER A 170 -24.81 -0.33 -5.67
N ILE A 171 -23.78 0.41 -6.07
CA ILE A 171 -23.92 1.79 -6.61
C ILE A 171 -24.54 1.76 -8.00
N VAL A 172 -24.06 0.90 -8.91
CA VAL A 172 -24.46 0.91 -10.32
C VAL A 172 -25.78 0.17 -10.55
N TRP A 173 -25.95 -0.99 -9.93
CA TRP A 173 -27.12 -1.85 -10.16
C TRP A 173 -28.07 -1.98 -8.96
N ARG A 174 -27.75 -1.31 -7.85
CA ARG A 174 -28.51 -1.38 -6.58
C ARG A 174 -28.65 -2.82 -6.04
N SER A 175 -27.67 -3.68 -6.35
CA SER A 175 -27.62 -5.08 -5.92
C SER A 175 -26.17 -5.53 -5.78
N SER A 176 -25.78 -5.99 -4.60
CA SER A 176 -24.46 -6.58 -4.36
C SER A 176 -24.28 -7.96 -5.00
N GLU A 177 -25.37 -8.62 -5.42
CA GLU A 177 -25.34 -9.92 -6.10
C GLU A 177 -24.63 -9.87 -7.46
N LYS A 178 -24.51 -8.68 -8.04
CA LYS A 178 -23.78 -8.41 -9.31
C LYS A 178 -22.30 -8.10 -9.14
N ALA A 179 -21.70 -8.51 -8.02
CA ALA A 179 -20.28 -8.25 -7.73
C ALA A 179 -19.34 -8.88 -8.77
N GLU A 180 -19.68 -10.03 -9.34
CA GLU A 180 -18.88 -10.68 -10.38
C GLU A 180 -18.86 -9.88 -11.67
N GLU A 181 -20.03 -9.42 -12.14
CA GLU A 181 -20.17 -8.53 -13.30
C GLU A 181 -19.40 -7.19 -13.06
N ALA A 182 -19.50 -6.66 -11.84
CA ALA A 182 -18.76 -5.45 -11.46
C ALA A 182 -17.25 -5.69 -11.52
N ALA A 183 -16.74 -6.79 -10.98
CA ALA A 183 -15.32 -7.11 -10.99
C ALA A 183 -14.75 -7.20 -12.42
N GLU A 184 -15.49 -7.81 -13.35
CA GLU A 184 -15.11 -7.87 -14.76
C GLU A 184 -15.09 -6.48 -15.42
N ALA A 185 -16.10 -5.66 -15.15
CA ALA A 185 -16.21 -4.31 -15.74
C ALA A 185 -15.14 -3.35 -15.21
N MET A 186 -14.76 -3.48 -13.93
CA MET A 186 -13.81 -2.60 -13.25
C MET A 186 -12.35 -2.80 -13.70
N LYS A 187 -12.00 -3.92 -14.34
CA LYS A 187 -10.64 -4.19 -14.82
C LYS A 187 -9.57 -4.02 -13.75
N LEU A 188 -9.79 -4.61 -12.59
CA LEU A 188 -9.01 -4.38 -11.35
C LEU A 188 -7.77 -5.27 -11.19
N THR A 189 -7.51 -6.19 -12.14
CA THR A 189 -6.37 -7.12 -12.06
C THR A 189 -5.08 -6.49 -12.61
N ALA A 190 -3.92 -6.98 -12.16
CA ALA A 190 -2.62 -6.53 -12.66
C ALA A 190 -2.53 -6.61 -14.19
N LYS A 191 -3.07 -7.69 -14.80
CA LYS A 191 -3.09 -7.89 -16.26
C LYS A 191 -3.97 -6.87 -17.00
N ASP A 192 -5.00 -6.37 -16.36
CA ASP A 192 -5.82 -5.31 -16.96
C ASP A 192 -5.15 -3.94 -16.79
N LEU A 193 -4.63 -3.67 -15.59
CA LEU A 193 -4.09 -2.35 -15.24
C LEU A 193 -2.78 -2.02 -15.98
N ILE A 194 -1.95 -3.01 -16.29
CA ILE A 194 -0.76 -2.81 -17.13
C ILE A 194 -1.14 -2.42 -18.56
N LYS A 195 -2.22 -2.99 -19.11
CA LYS A 195 -2.74 -2.62 -20.45
C LYS A 195 -3.34 -1.21 -20.49
N LEU A 196 -3.84 -0.75 -19.35
CA LEU A 196 -4.41 0.59 -19.18
C LEU A 196 -3.35 1.63 -18.80
N ASN A 197 -2.09 1.25 -18.70
CA ASN A 197 -0.98 2.10 -18.25
C ASN A 197 -1.24 2.75 -16.87
N ILE A 198 -1.91 2.03 -15.97
CA ILE A 198 -2.14 2.45 -14.58
C ILE A 198 -1.02 1.96 -13.68
N ILE A 199 -0.41 0.83 -14.02
CA ILE A 199 0.80 0.30 -13.39
C ILE A 199 1.90 0.12 -14.42
N ASP A 200 3.14 0.10 -13.97
CA ASP A 200 4.33 0.02 -14.84
C ASP A 200 4.91 -1.39 -14.90
N GLU A 201 4.69 -2.21 -13.86
CA GLU A 201 5.27 -3.53 -13.74
C GLU A 201 4.33 -4.52 -13.05
N ILE A 202 4.37 -5.78 -13.50
CA ILE A 202 3.76 -6.92 -12.81
C ILE A 202 4.88 -7.75 -12.19
N ILE A 203 4.89 -7.91 -10.87
CA ILE A 203 5.80 -8.80 -10.15
C ILE A 203 5.15 -10.18 -10.08
N GLU A 204 5.80 -11.18 -10.67
CA GLU A 204 5.30 -12.56 -10.68
C GLU A 204 5.25 -13.16 -9.28
N GLU A 205 4.17 -13.90 -9.01
CA GLU A 205 3.99 -14.62 -7.77
C GLU A 205 4.34 -16.11 -7.93
N PRO A 206 4.75 -16.79 -6.85
CA PRO A 206 4.87 -18.25 -6.86
C PRO A 206 3.57 -18.92 -7.28
N THR A 207 3.66 -20.09 -7.90
CA THR A 207 2.48 -20.87 -8.31
C THR A 207 1.51 -21.04 -7.14
N GLY A 208 0.29 -20.54 -7.34
CA GLY A 208 -0.79 -20.54 -6.34
C GLY A 208 -0.84 -19.29 -5.45
N GLY A 209 0.08 -18.32 -5.62
CA GLY A 209 0.05 -17.02 -4.96
C GLY A 209 1.17 -16.78 -3.93
N ALA A 210 1.33 -15.52 -3.54
CA ALA A 210 2.40 -15.05 -2.65
C ALA A 210 2.48 -15.79 -1.30
N HIS A 211 1.34 -16.23 -0.77
CA HIS A 211 1.26 -16.98 0.49
C HIS A 211 1.88 -18.38 0.44
N ARG A 212 2.19 -18.91 -0.74
CA ARG A 212 2.79 -20.23 -0.90
C ARG A 212 4.30 -20.24 -0.64
N ASN A 213 4.97 -19.11 -0.88
CA ASN A 213 6.41 -19.03 -0.66
C ASN A 213 6.85 -17.58 -0.41
N TYR A 214 6.93 -17.19 0.86
CA TYR A 214 7.34 -15.86 1.29
C TYR A 214 8.75 -15.48 0.82
N LYS A 215 9.67 -16.43 0.83
CA LYS A 215 11.04 -16.18 0.39
C LYS A 215 11.10 -15.82 -1.09
N THR A 216 10.42 -16.60 -1.93
CA THR A 216 10.42 -16.35 -3.39
C THR A 216 9.76 -15.01 -3.70
N ILE A 217 8.58 -14.70 -3.13
CA ILE A 217 7.92 -13.43 -3.44
C ILE A 217 8.72 -12.23 -2.93
N SER A 218 9.35 -12.34 -1.75
CA SER A 218 10.22 -11.28 -1.24
C SER A 218 11.45 -11.07 -2.12
N GLN A 219 12.02 -12.14 -2.67
CA GLN A 219 13.12 -12.04 -3.64
C GLN A 219 12.70 -11.36 -4.94
N ASN A 220 11.52 -11.69 -5.47
CA ASN A 220 11.00 -11.05 -6.70
C ASN A 220 10.74 -9.55 -6.46
N VAL A 221 10.13 -9.18 -5.33
CA VAL A 221 9.94 -7.78 -4.96
C VAL A 221 11.28 -7.07 -4.78
N ARG A 222 12.23 -7.68 -4.08
CA ARG A 222 13.57 -7.12 -3.90
C ARG A 222 14.27 -6.87 -5.24
N GLN A 223 14.19 -7.80 -6.17
CA GLN A 223 14.80 -7.66 -7.50
C GLN A 223 14.19 -6.49 -8.27
N SER A 224 12.86 -6.35 -8.26
CA SER A 224 12.17 -5.21 -8.87
C SER A 224 12.65 -3.89 -8.25
N LEU A 225 12.66 -3.78 -6.91
CA LEU A 225 13.11 -2.58 -6.22
C LEU A 225 14.56 -2.19 -6.54
N LEU A 226 15.47 -3.14 -6.63
CA LEU A 226 16.87 -2.88 -6.95
C LEU A 226 17.07 -2.39 -8.40
N LEU A 227 16.33 -2.96 -9.36
CA LEU A 227 16.37 -2.50 -10.75
C LEU A 227 15.92 -1.03 -10.87
N LEU A 228 14.95 -0.62 -10.07
CA LEU A 228 14.42 0.75 -10.04
C LEU A 228 15.30 1.73 -9.25
N SER A 229 15.96 1.28 -8.18
CA SER A 229 16.83 2.11 -7.36
C SER A 229 18.21 2.34 -7.97
N LEU A 230 18.66 1.46 -8.88
CA LEU A 230 19.95 1.56 -9.58
C LEU A 230 19.90 2.45 -10.85
N ILE A 231 18.70 2.89 -11.27
CA ILE A 231 18.54 3.81 -12.38
C ILE A 231 18.54 5.26 -11.85
N HIS A 232 19.72 5.68 -11.39
CA HIS A 232 20.22 6.99 -10.90
C HIS A 232 20.31 7.22 -9.43
#